data_a3b059f6748c91a160ea2afa9be9b2ed
#
_entry.id   a3b059f6748c91a160ea2afa9be9b2ed
#
_cell.length_a   1.000
_cell.length_b   1.000
_cell.length_c   1.000
_cell.angle_alpha   90.00
_cell.angle_beta   90.00
_cell.angle_gamma   90.00
#
_symmetry.space_group_name_H-M   'P 1'
#
loop_
_entity.id
_entity.type
_entity.pdbx_description
1 polymer ?
#
loop_
_entity_poly.entity_id
_entity_poly.type
_entity_poly.pdbx_seq_one_letter_code
_entity_poly.pdbx_strand_id
1 'polypeptide(L)'
;MAADSKLLTILELFAHDNSTLSIDDIVQALDCSVPQAYRYVKTLLDFDYLAKFNAHYILGPKIVQLDAIIRFHDPLIQLCSRNLELISNEYDIDLVLMSQVGKKIISVYHQKPANHDNPIGFGRG
;
A
#
# COMPACT_ATOMS: atom_id res chain seq x y z
N MET A 1 7.46 22.93 4.12
CA MET A 1 6.53 21.92 3.55
C MET A 1 5.12 22.45 3.74
N ALA A 2 4.30 22.49 2.70
CA ALA A 2 2.90 22.90 2.80
C ALA A 2 2.12 21.93 3.70
N ALA A 3 1.04 22.37 4.35
CA ALA A 3 0.23 21.54 5.25
C ALA A 3 -0.29 20.27 4.53
N ASP A 4 -0.65 20.41 3.26
CA ASP A 4 -1.17 19.31 2.44
C ASP A 4 -0.13 18.20 2.19
N SER A 5 1.14 18.55 2.03
CA SER A 5 2.20 17.56 1.86
C SER A 5 2.51 16.79 3.16
N LYS A 6 2.25 17.36 4.33
CA LYS A 6 2.44 16.68 5.61
C LYS A 6 1.47 15.52 5.83
N LEU A 7 0.24 15.62 5.29
CA LEU A 7 -0.73 14.50 5.33
C LEU A 7 -0.22 13.30 4.53
N LEU A 8 0.31 13.53 3.33
CA LEU A 8 0.89 12.48 2.51
C LEU A 8 2.14 11.87 3.16
N THR A 9 2.98 12.71 3.77
CA THR A 9 4.17 12.24 4.50
C THR A 9 3.80 11.26 5.62
N ILE A 10 2.68 11.48 6.34
CA ILE A 10 2.22 10.53 7.36
C ILE A 10 1.92 9.15 6.74
N LEU A 11 1.27 9.11 5.59
CA LEU A 11 1.00 7.84 4.90
C LEU A 11 2.28 7.14 4.44
N GLU A 12 3.31 7.88 4.07
CA GLU A 12 4.62 7.34 3.66
C GLU A 12 5.46 6.80 4.82
N LEU A 13 5.09 7.09 6.08
CA LEU A 13 5.76 6.52 7.26
C LEU A 13 5.42 5.05 7.47
N PHE A 14 4.32 4.56 6.90
CA PHE A 14 3.95 3.15 7.00
C PHE A 14 4.82 2.31 6.07
N ALA A 15 5.31 1.18 6.61
CA ALA A 15 6.13 0.21 5.90
C ALA A 15 5.85 -1.21 6.47
N HIS A 16 6.38 -2.25 5.83
CA HIS A 16 6.20 -3.63 6.30
C HIS A 16 6.73 -3.85 7.73
N ASP A 17 7.81 -3.18 8.08
CA ASP A 17 8.43 -3.20 9.41
C ASP A 17 7.89 -2.11 10.36
N ASN A 18 7.03 -1.22 9.86
CA ASN A 18 6.43 -0.12 10.61
C ASN A 18 4.94 0.03 10.25
N SER A 19 4.12 -0.92 10.67
CA SER A 19 2.69 -0.98 10.32
C SER A 19 1.77 -0.16 11.26
N THR A 20 2.32 0.39 12.35
CA THR A 20 1.57 1.20 13.31
C THR A 20 2.37 2.46 13.66
N LEU A 21 1.68 3.59 13.86
CA LEU A 21 2.29 4.86 14.26
C LEU A 21 1.65 5.38 15.54
N SER A 22 2.47 5.90 16.44
CA SER A 22 2.03 6.74 17.56
C SER A 22 1.99 8.22 17.17
N ILE A 23 1.41 9.06 18.01
CA ILE A 23 1.51 10.53 17.84
C ILE A 23 2.96 11.01 17.90
N ASP A 24 3.76 10.41 18.77
CA ASP A 24 5.16 10.80 18.95
C ASP A 24 6.00 10.50 17.71
N ASP A 25 5.75 9.37 17.04
CA ASP A 25 6.39 9.03 15.76
C ASP A 25 6.09 10.10 14.69
N ILE A 26 4.83 10.54 14.63
CA ILE A 26 4.37 11.56 13.67
C ILE A 26 4.98 12.93 14.00
N VAL A 27 5.01 13.32 15.27
CA VAL A 27 5.62 14.55 15.75
C VAL A 27 7.09 14.60 15.36
N GLN A 28 7.81 13.52 15.61
CA GLN A 28 9.24 13.41 15.29
C GLN A 28 9.50 13.44 13.78
N ALA A 29 8.73 12.68 13.01
CA ALA A 29 8.91 12.57 11.56
C ALA A 29 8.57 13.88 10.82
N LEU A 30 7.58 14.64 11.29
CA LEU A 30 7.12 15.86 10.64
C LEU A 30 7.74 17.14 11.21
N ASP A 31 8.55 17.03 12.28
CA ASP A 31 9.07 18.17 13.05
C ASP A 31 7.95 19.19 13.34
N CYS A 32 6.90 18.75 14.02
CA CYS A 32 5.72 19.57 14.29
C CYS A 32 5.30 19.47 15.77
N SER A 33 4.42 20.37 16.20
CA SER A 33 3.86 20.31 17.54
C SER A 33 2.82 19.18 17.69
N VAL A 34 2.65 18.69 18.91
CA VAL A 34 1.64 17.65 19.23
C VAL A 34 0.22 18.06 18.77
N PRO A 35 -0.27 19.30 19.00
CA PRO A 35 -1.58 19.72 18.49
C PRO A 35 -1.68 19.71 16.96
N GLN A 36 -0.57 20.00 16.25
CA GLN A 36 -0.55 19.93 14.79
C GLN A 36 -0.62 18.48 14.31
N ALA A 37 0.12 17.56 14.94
CA ALA A 37 0.06 16.13 14.61
C ALA A 37 -1.36 15.59 14.78
N TYR A 38 -2.04 15.91 15.89
CA TYR A 38 -3.44 15.52 16.10
C TYR A 38 -4.39 16.06 15.02
N ARG A 39 -4.19 17.28 14.54
CA ARG A 39 -5.02 17.84 13.44
C ARG A 39 -4.82 17.06 12.13
N TYR A 40 -3.58 16.74 11.77
CA TYR A 40 -3.30 15.95 10.59
C TYR A 40 -3.88 14.55 10.68
N VAL A 41 -3.66 13.87 11.81
CA VAL A 41 -4.23 12.54 12.07
C VAL A 41 -5.75 12.57 12.03
N LYS A 42 -6.38 13.59 12.65
CA LYS A 42 -7.83 13.74 12.60
C LYS A 42 -8.34 13.82 11.17
N THR A 43 -7.71 14.65 10.33
CA THR A 43 -8.07 14.74 8.90
C THR A 43 -7.99 13.39 8.22
N LEU A 44 -6.92 12.62 8.41
CA LEU A 44 -6.76 11.31 7.81
C LEU A 44 -7.76 10.27 8.36
N LEU A 45 -8.15 10.37 9.64
CA LEU A 45 -9.22 9.56 10.24
C LEU A 45 -10.59 9.91 9.64
N ASP A 46 -10.90 11.21 9.51
CA ASP A 46 -12.18 11.70 8.98
C ASP A 46 -12.40 11.27 7.51
N PHE A 47 -11.33 11.02 6.77
CA PHE A 47 -11.36 10.52 5.38
C PHE A 47 -11.05 9.02 5.26
N ASP A 48 -11.02 8.29 6.36
CA ASP A 48 -10.77 6.84 6.41
C ASP A 48 -9.40 6.37 5.88
N TYR A 49 -8.43 7.27 5.72
CA TYR A 49 -7.06 6.90 5.36
C TYR A 49 -6.29 6.29 6.54
N LEU A 50 -6.66 6.64 7.76
CA LEU A 50 -6.18 6.02 8.99
C LEU A 50 -7.34 5.42 9.77
N ALA A 51 -7.01 4.47 10.63
CA ALA A 51 -7.89 3.92 11.66
C ALA A 51 -7.14 3.85 13.00
N LYS A 52 -7.88 3.87 14.11
CA LYS A 52 -7.32 3.64 15.45
C LYS A 52 -7.23 2.15 15.74
N PHE A 53 -6.09 1.74 16.25
CA PHE A 53 -5.91 0.41 16.82
C PHE A 53 -5.19 0.54 18.18
N ASN A 54 -5.92 0.35 19.25
CA ASN A 54 -5.47 0.67 20.62
C ASN A 54 -5.05 2.14 20.74
N ALA A 55 -3.84 2.41 21.21
CA ALA A 55 -3.27 3.75 21.32
C ALA A 55 -2.49 4.22 20.06
N HIS A 56 -2.52 3.43 18.98
CA HIS A 56 -1.77 3.67 17.74
C HIS A 56 -2.71 3.91 16.55
N TYR A 57 -2.14 4.31 15.45
CA TYR A 57 -2.80 4.49 14.16
C TYR A 57 -2.30 3.45 13.17
N ILE A 58 -3.20 2.92 12.36
CA ILE A 58 -2.93 1.99 11.26
C ILE A 58 -3.50 2.56 9.97
N LEU A 59 -3.11 2.00 8.82
CA LEU A 59 -3.75 2.35 7.54
C LEU A 59 -5.23 1.99 7.59
N GLY A 60 -6.07 2.92 7.13
CA GLY A 60 -7.52 2.81 7.19
C GLY A 60 -8.13 2.13 5.97
N PRO A 61 -9.45 1.87 6.01
CA PRO A 61 -10.18 1.15 4.97
C PRO A 61 -10.17 1.84 3.60
N LYS A 62 -9.94 3.15 3.54
CA LYS A 62 -9.80 3.88 2.27
C LYS A 62 -8.69 3.31 1.39
N ILE A 63 -7.57 2.88 1.99
CA ILE A 63 -6.45 2.27 1.26
C ILE A 63 -6.89 0.98 0.56
N VAL A 64 -7.65 0.12 1.26
CA VAL A 64 -8.20 -1.12 0.70
C VAL A 64 -9.16 -0.82 -0.46
N GLN A 65 -10.02 0.19 -0.30
CA GLN A 65 -10.96 0.62 -1.34
C GLN A 65 -10.21 1.09 -2.60
N LEU A 66 -9.17 1.92 -2.44
CA LEU A 66 -8.37 2.41 -3.56
C LEU A 66 -7.59 1.28 -4.23
N ASP A 67 -7.02 0.37 -3.46
CA ASP A 67 -6.34 -0.82 -3.98
C ASP A 67 -7.29 -1.70 -4.81
N ALA A 68 -8.52 -1.91 -4.36
CA ALA A 68 -9.53 -2.65 -5.11
C ALA A 68 -9.85 -1.98 -6.46
N ILE A 69 -9.99 -0.65 -6.50
CA ILE A 69 -10.21 0.11 -7.73
C ILE A 69 -9.05 -0.11 -8.71
N ILE A 70 -7.80 -0.04 -8.24
CA ILE A 70 -6.62 -0.28 -9.06
C ILE A 70 -6.64 -1.72 -9.62
N ARG A 71 -6.90 -2.72 -8.79
CA ARG A 71 -6.93 -4.14 -9.21
C ARG A 71 -7.94 -4.40 -10.33
N PHE A 72 -9.11 -3.76 -10.25
CA PHE A 72 -10.20 -3.99 -11.20
C PHE A 72 -10.12 -3.12 -12.46
N HIS A 73 -9.42 -1.99 -12.41
CA HIS A 73 -9.46 -1.00 -13.48
C HIS A 73 -8.10 -0.59 -14.03
N ASP A 74 -6.98 -1.08 -13.46
CA ASP A 74 -5.66 -0.78 -13.99
C ASP A 74 -5.50 -1.38 -15.39
N PRO A 75 -5.27 -0.55 -16.45
CA PRO A 75 -5.18 -1.02 -17.82
C PRO A 75 -4.04 -2.03 -18.02
N LEU A 76 -2.93 -1.87 -17.30
CA LEU A 76 -1.78 -2.77 -17.41
C LEU A 76 -2.14 -4.17 -16.89
N ILE A 77 -2.80 -4.25 -15.73
CA ILE A 77 -3.26 -5.52 -15.15
C ILE A 77 -4.29 -6.16 -16.08
N GLN A 78 -5.26 -5.40 -16.60
CA GLN A 78 -6.29 -5.91 -17.49
C GLN A 78 -5.71 -6.49 -18.79
N LEU A 79 -4.71 -5.84 -19.36
CA LEU A 79 -4.06 -6.30 -20.60
C LEU A 79 -3.15 -7.51 -20.38
N CYS A 80 -2.46 -7.57 -19.25
CA CYS A 80 -1.44 -8.58 -18.99
C CYS A 80 -1.96 -9.83 -18.30
N SER A 81 -2.99 -9.75 -17.45
CA SER A 81 -3.41 -10.83 -16.56
C SER A 81 -3.71 -12.14 -17.30
N ARG A 82 -4.43 -12.08 -18.41
CA ARG A 82 -4.76 -13.28 -19.22
C ARG A 82 -3.51 -13.95 -19.80
N ASN A 83 -2.59 -13.17 -20.33
CA ASN A 83 -1.37 -13.71 -20.91
C ASN A 83 -0.44 -14.29 -19.82
N LEU A 84 -0.37 -13.63 -18.68
CA LEU A 84 0.39 -14.13 -17.53
C LEU A 84 -0.20 -15.42 -16.99
N GLU A 85 -1.53 -15.56 -16.95
CA GLU A 85 -2.21 -16.80 -16.55
C GLU A 85 -1.88 -17.96 -17.51
N LEU A 86 -1.95 -17.72 -18.82
CA LEU A 86 -1.62 -18.73 -19.82
C LEU A 86 -0.17 -19.19 -19.70
N ILE A 87 0.78 -18.27 -19.62
CA ILE A 87 2.21 -18.58 -19.51
C ILE A 87 2.51 -19.30 -18.19
N SER A 88 1.95 -18.79 -17.08
CA SER A 88 2.13 -19.40 -15.75
C SER A 88 1.69 -20.84 -15.72
N ASN A 89 0.52 -21.17 -16.31
CA ASN A 89 -0.02 -22.53 -16.37
C ASN A 89 0.73 -23.42 -17.37
N GLU A 90 1.17 -22.87 -18.50
CA GLU A 90 1.89 -23.63 -19.54
C GLU A 90 3.27 -24.09 -19.03
N TYR A 91 4.00 -23.21 -18.34
CA TYR A 91 5.37 -23.47 -17.90
C TYR A 91 5.47 -23.85 -16.41
N ASP A 92 4.35 -23.87 -15.69
CA ASP A 92 4.27 -24.17 -14.26
C ASP A 92 5.18 -23.27 -13.40
N ILE A 93 5.14 -21.95 -13.67
CA ILE A 93 5.98 -20.94 -13.03
C ILE A 93 5.15 -19.79 -12.44
N ASP A 94 5.66 -19.24 -11.35
CA ASP A 94 5.15 -17.97 -10.79
C ASP A 94 5.62 -16.80 -11.65
N LEU A 95 4.71 -15.87 -11.94
CA LEU A 95 4.99 -14.65 -12.69
C LEU A 95 4.60 -13.43 -11.86
N VAL A 96 5.47 -12.42 -11.87
CA VAL A 96 5.26 -11.16 -11.16
C VAL A 96 5.32 -10.01 -12.16
N LEU A 97 4.27 -9.19 -12.20
CA LEU A 97 4.26 -7.93 -12.92
C LEU A 97 4.75 -6.83 -11.99
N MET A 98 5.80 -6.16 -12.36
CA MET A 98 6.38 -5.07 -11.59
C MET A 98 6.21 -3.74 -12.31
N SER A 99 6.01 -2.67 -11.56
CA SER A 99 5.97 -1.30 -12.07
C SER A 99 7.01 -0.44 -11.37
N GLN A 100 7.65 0.44 -12.13
CA GLN A 100 8.55 1.43 -11.57
C GLN A 100 7.78 2.69 -11.20
N VAL A 101 7.87 3.09 -9.94
CA VAL A 101 7.29 4.33 -9.42
C VAL A 101 8.41 5.19 -8.84
N GLY A 102 8.79 6.23 -9.57
CA GLY A 102 9.95 7.03 -9.24
C GLY A 102 11.24 6.18 -9.25
N LYS A 103 11.87 6.05 -8.08
CA LYS A 103 13.08 5.21 -7.88
C LYS A 103 12.78 3.83 -7.30
N LYS A 104 11.51 3.52 -7.03
CA LYS A 104 11.09 2.24 -6.44
C LYS A 104 10.49 1.33 -7.51
N ILE A 105 10.70 0.04 -7.35
CA ILE A 105 10.03 -1.02 -8.12
C ILE A 105 9.05 -1.69 -7.17
N ILE A 106 7.79 -1.75 -7.57
CA ILE A 106 6.71 -2.36 -6.79
C ILE A 106 6.08 -3.51 -7.56
N SER A 107 5.67 -4.57 -6.85
CA SER A 107 4.89 -5.65 -7.40
C SER A 107 3.43 -5.22 -7.53
N VAL A 108 2.89 -5.17 -8.74
CA VAL A 108 1.51 -4.74 -9.00
C VAL A 108 0.55 -5.91 -9.25
N TYR A 109 1.07 -7.05 -9.70
CA TYR A 109 0.28 -8.25 -9.92
C TYR A 109 1.13 -9.50 -9.80
N HIS A 110 0.58 -10.58 -9.22
CA HIS A 110 1.23 -11.86 -9.07
C HIS A 110 0.31 -12.96 -9.60
N GLN A 111 0.80 -13.76 -10.53
CA GLN A 111 0.12 -14.91 -11.10
C GLN A 111 0.81 -16.20 -10.69
N LYS A 112 0.04 -17.13 -10.14
CA LYS A 112 0.49 -18.47 -9.80
C LYS A 112 -0.15 -19.50 -10.73
N PRO A 113 0.55 -20.63 -11.04
CA PRO A 113 -0.06 -21.75 -11.73
C PRO A 113 -1.22 -22.33 -10.91
N ALA A 114 -2.23 -22.84 -11.60
CA ALA A 114 -3.45 -23.36 -10.95
C ALA A 114 -3.21 -24.53 -9.98
N ASN A 115 -2.10 -25.27 -10.15
CA ASN A 115 -1.79 -26.49 -9.39
C ASN A 115 -0.64 -26.34 -8.37
N HIS A 116 -0.16 -25.12 -8.11
CA HIS A 116 0.98 -24.90 -7.22
C HIS A 116 0.56 -24.31 -5.87
N ASP A 117 0.75 -25.10 -4.81
CA ASP A 117 0.61 -24.68 -3.40
C ASP A 117 1.90 -24.07 -2.80
N ASN A 118 2.86 -23.68 -3.64
CA ASN A 118 4.13 -23.21 -3.13
C ASN A 118 4.05 -21.73 -2.74
N PRO A 119 4.18 -21.36 -1.46
CA PRO A 119 4.13 -19.98 -1.02
C PRO A 119 5.47 -19.29 -1.31
N ILE A 120 5.75 -18.97 -2.58
CA ILE A 120 6.80 -17.99 -2.85
C ILE A 120 6.24 -16.63 -2.45
N GLY A 121 6.88 -15.99 -1.48
CA GLY A 121 6.37 -14.81 -0.79
C GLY A 121 6.43 -13.50 -1.58
N PHE A 122 6.05 -13.50 -2.85
CA PHE A 122 5.84 -12.27 -3.59
C PHE A 122 4.40 -11.79 -3.37
N GLY A 123 4.21 -10.94 -2.37
CA GLY A 123 2.98 -10.18 -2.23
C GLY A 123 2.96 -8.99 -3.18
N ARG A 124 1.78 -8.36 -3.29
CA ARG A 124 1.62 -7.07 -3.93
C ARG A 124 2.12 -5.97 -2.97
N GLY A 125 2.86 -4.99 -3.49
CA GLY A 125 3.39 -3.86 -2.72
C GLY A 125 4.88 -3.74 -2.70
#